data_896ce13707b8748647cee2ac8f814a2f
#
_entry.id   896ce13707b8748647cee2ac8f814a2f
#
_cell.length_a   1.000
_cell.length_b   1.000
_cell.length_c   1.000
_cell.angle_alpha   90.00
_cell.angle_beta   90.00
_cell.angle_gamma   90.00
#
_symmetry.space_group_name_H-M   'P 1'
#
loop_
_entity.id
_entity.type
_entity.pdbx_description
1 polymer ?
#
loop_
_entity_poly.entity_id
_entity_poly.type
_entity_poly.pdbx_seq_one_letter_code
_entity_poly.pdbx_strand_id
1 'polypeptide(L)'
;MRILLTFFFLLSSFLSVAQSRLTIVELNTENLFDTRHDTLKNDYEFLPDSPRHWTRTKYWQKLNRIGQTIIACGEDSSGWTLPDIVGLCEVENDSVLFDLTRRSLLRKARYEYVMTASNDARGIDVALLYSPFSFRLIKADTIRVIPMKEMRPTRDILHVEGEIESGDTLHVFLLHAPSRMGGEVYSRPFRMHVMERLCSAIDSLRSAYTDPKLLVMGDFNDYADSPSLQLAYEYGLINISAGVHGRNGAKGTYRYHGEWGSLDQILVSVNLRSWVTDCRINDALFLLEEDTKYGGVKPRRNYNGMRFNNGFSDHLPLVLRLQY
;
A
#
# COMPACT_ATOMS: atom_id res chain seq x y z
N MET A 1 -24.63 -16.15 71.08
CA MET A 1 -25.29 -15.98 69.80
C MET A 1 -24.31 -15.24 68.88
N ARG A 2 -23.53 -16.01 68.07
CA ARG A 2 -22.52 -15.45 67.15
C ARG A 2 -23.16 -15.34 65.79
N ILE A 3 -23.28 -14.11 65.28
CA ILE A 3 -23.80 -13.84 63.94
C ILE A 3 -22.61 -13.92 62.98
N LEU A 4 -22.65 -14.92 62.08
CA LEU A 4 -21.69 -15.09 60.96
C LEU A 4 -22.18 -14.18 59.83
N LEU A 5 -21.46 -13.09 59.54
CA LEU A 5 -21.65 -12.30 58.32
C LEU A 5 -20.89 -12.97 57.21
N THR A 6 -21.59 -13.58 56.27
CA THR A 6 -21.02 -14.11 55.00
C THR A 6 -20.98 -13.00 53.97
N PHE A 7 -19.79 -12.47 53.69
CA PHE A 7 -19.58 -11.52 52.59
C PHE A 7 -19.55 -12.29 51.26
N PHE A 8 -20.57 -12.14 50.46
CA PHE A 8 -20.63 -12.61 49.10
C PHE A 8 -19.85 -11.59 48.18
N PHE A 9 -18.62 -11.93 47.84
CA PHE A 9 -17.90 -11.18 46.79
C PHE A 9 -18.44 -11.62 45.44
N LEU A 10 -19.30 -10.79 44.83
CA LEU A 10 -19.65 -10.88 43.42
C LEU A 10 -18.40 -10.44 42.61
N LEU A 11 -17.61 -11.39 42.16
CA LEU A 11 -16.63 -11.17 41.13
C LEU A 11 -17.38 -10.98 39.80
N SER A 12 -17.73 -9.75 39.47
CA SER A 12 -18.11 -9.40 38.11
C SER A 12 -16.82 -9.42 37.26
N SER A 13 -16.54 -10.58 36.65
CA SER A 13 -15.57 -10.68 35.59
C SER A 13 -16.09 -9.86 34.41
N PHE A 14 -15.62 -8.61 34.30
CA PHE A 14 -15.68 -7.89 33.04
C PHE A 14 -14.81 -8.68 32.06
N LEU A 15 -15.43 -9.50 31.25
CA LEU A 15 -14.83 -9.99 30.01
C LEU A 15 -14.63 -8.76 29.12
N SER A 16 -13.49 -8.09 29.29
CA SER A 16 -13.03 -7.13 28.32
C SER A 16 -12.72 -7.95 27.08
N VAL A 17 -13.64 -8.01 26.14
CA VAL A 17 -13.34 -8.50 24.80
C VAL A 17 -12.34 -7.49 24.24
N ALA A 18 -11.06 -7.88 24.22
CA ALA A 18 -10.06 -7.08 23.54
C ALA A 18 -10.48 -7.03 22.07
N GLN A 19 -10.93 -5.88 21.62
CA GLN A 19 -11.27 -5.65 20.23
C GLN A 19 -9.98 -5.77 19.41
N SER A 20 -9.94 -6.74 18.50
CA SER A 20 -8.80 -6.94 17.61
C SER A 20 -8.71 -5.80 16.59
N ARG A 21 -7.50 -5.40 16.26
CA ARG A 21 -7.21 -4.27 15.36
C ARG A 21 -6.26 -4.73 14.26
N LEU A 22 -6.46 -4.20 13.08
CA LEU A 22 -5.59 -4.41 11.94
C LEU A 22 -5.20 -3.06 11.34
N THR A 23 -3.90 -2.77 11.27
CA THR A 23 -3.35 -1.58 10.63
C THR A 23 -2.79 -1.97 9.27
N ILE A 24 -3.30 -1.33 8.23
CA ILE A 24 -2.97 -1.59 6.84
C ILE A 24 -2.36 -0.32 6.25
N VAL A 25 -1.29 -0.49 5.48
CA VAL A 25 -0.60 0.62 4.80
C VAL A 25 -0.55 0.34 3.31
N GLU A 26 -0.80 1.34 2.52
CA GLU A 26 -0.50 1.38 1.09
C GLU A 26 0.58 2.43 0.85
N LEU A 27 1.60 2.11 0.05
CA LEU A 27 2.71 2.99 -0.28
C LEU A 27 3.31 2.69 -1.66
N ASN A 28 3.31 3.67 -2.54
CA ASN A 28 4.22 3.67 -3.68
C ASN A 28 5.62 4.09 -3.20
N THR A 29 6.62 3.25 -3.48
CA THR A 29 7.98 3.40 -2.96
C THR A 29 8.88 4.32 -3.78
N GLU A 30 8.41 4.88 -4.90
CA GLU A 30 9.23 5.66 -5.84
C GLU A 30 10.47 4.87 -6.31
N ASN A 31 10.24 3.79 -7.09
CA ASN A 31 11.30 2.99 -7.73
C ASN A 31 12.31 2.38 -6.73
N LEU A 32 11.87 1.36 -6.00
CA LEU A 32 12.72 0.62 -5.07
C LEU A 32 13.51 -0.46 -5.82
N PHE A 33 14.62 -0.06 -6.43
CA PHE A 33 15.53 -0.91 -7.20
C PHE A 33 16.77 -1.27 -6.40
N ASP A 34 17.35 -2.44 -6.70
CA ASP A 34 18.71 -2.76 -6.27
C ASP A 34 19.77 -2.07 -7.19
N THR A 35 20.98 -2.55 -7.25
CA THR A 35 22.06 -1.93 -8.03
C THR A 35 22.61 -2.87 -9.13
N ARG A 36 21.83 -3.91 -9.48
CA ARG A 36 22.19 -4.93 -10.45
C ARG A 36 21.24 -4.86 -11.63
N HIS A 37 21.79 -4.95 -12.82
CA HIS A 37 20.98 -4.94 -14.03
C HIS A 37 20.22 -6.25 -14.23
N ASP A 38 18.90 -6.17 -14.39
CA ASP A 38 18.10 -7.25 -14.96
C ASP A 38 18.13 -7.15 -16.50
N THR A 39 18.78 -8.10 -17.15
CA THR A 39 18.96 -8.11 -18.60
C THR A 39 17.66 -8.17 -19.41
N LEU A 40 16.52 -8.49 -18.75
CA LEU A 40 15.19 -8.53 -19.37
C LEU A 40 14.40 -7.23 -19.18
N LYS A 41 14.95 -6.25 -18.45
CA LYS A 41 14.27 -5.03 -18.02
C LYS A 41 15.02 -3.77 -18.40
N ASN A 42 14.31 -2.65 -18.43
CA ASN A 42 14.88 -1.33 -18.69
C ASN A 42 15.09 -0.58 -17.36
N ASP A 43 16.00 -1.09 -16.55
CA ASP A 43 16.39 -0.58 -15.23
C ASP A 43 17.67 0.26 -15.23
N TYR A 44 18.18 0.62 -16.40
CA TYR A 44 19.47 1.31 -16.60
C TYR A 44 19.63 2.59 -15.79
N GLU A 45 18.54 3.27 -15.40
CA GLU A 45 18.61 4.46 -14.55
C GLU A 45 19.02 4.13 -13.11
N PHE A 46 18.87 2.87 -12.67
CA PHE A 46 19.11 2.41 -11.30
C PHE A 46 20.40 1.61 -11.15
N LEU A 47 21.41 1.93 -11.98
CA LEU A 47 22.74 1.31 -11.94
C LEU A 47 23.78 2.30 -11.38
N PRO A 48 24.89 1.79 -10.81
CA PRO A 48 25.97 2.65 -10.29
C PRO A 48 26.57 3.57 -11.35
N ASP A 49 26.67 3.10 -12.61
CA ASP A 49 27.23 3.86 -13.72
C ASP A 49 26.19 4.70 -14.47
N SER A 50 24.92 4.70 -14.03
CA SER A 50 23.87 5.51 -14.62
C SER A 50 24.07 7.00 -14.34
N PRO A 51 23.38 7.89 -15.07
CA PRO A 51 23.38 9.33 -14.73
C PRO A 51 22.88 9.64 -13.32
N ARG A 52 22.05 8.77 -12.71
CA ARG A 52 21.60 8.89 -11.32
C ARG A 52 22.66 8.43 -10.32
N HIS A 53 23.70 7.73 -10.77
CA HIS A 53 24.71 7.10 -9.92
C HIS A 53 24.04 6.32 -8.75
N TRP A 54 23.20 5.35 -9.10
CA TRP A 54 22.47 4.56 -8.11
C TRP A 54 23.38 3.55 -7.42
N THR A 55 24.18 4.05 -6.47
CA THR A 55 25.17 3.25 -5.75
C THR A 55 24.52 2.41 -4.64
N ARG A 56 25.26 1.37 -4.21
CA ARG A 56 24.87 0.55 -3.06
C ARG A 56 24.55 1.37 -1.81
N THR A 57 25.27 2.47 -1.56
CA THR A 57 24.98 3.37 -0.43
C THR A 57 23.60 4.00 -0.57
N LYS A 58 23.25 4.53 -1.73
CA LYS A 58 21.93 5.11 -1.99
C LYS A 58 20.81 4.08 -1.87
N TYR A 59 21.04 2.87 -2.37
CA TYR A 59 20.12 1.74 -2.24
C TYR A 59 19.80 1.45 -0.75
N TRP A 60 20.82 1.28 0.09
CA TRP A 60 20.60 1.02 1.51
C TRP A 60 19.97 2.21 2.25
N GLN A 61 20.29 3.43 1.85
CA GLN A 61 19.61 4.62 2.36
C GLN A 61 18.11 4.57 2.01
N LYS A 62 17.77 4.26 0.76
CA LYS A 62 16.37 4.13 0.29
C LYS A 62 15.62 3.04 1.05
N LEU A 63 16.19 1.83 1.19
CA LEU A 63 15.59 0.75 1.98
C LEU A 63 15.28 1.20 3.42
N ASN A 64 16.22 1.87 4.07
CA ASN A 64 16.01 2.35 5.43
C ASN A 64 14.98 3.50 5.50
N ARG A 65 14.88 4.35 4.46
CA ARG A 65 13.85 5.38 4.35
C ARG A 65 12.45 4.77 4.23
N ILE A 66 12.29 3.77 3.37
CA ILE A 66 11.03 3.02 3.25
C ILE A 66 10.70 2.32 4.58
N GLY A 67 11.67 1.66 5.20
CA GLY A 67 11.49 1.07 6.53
C GLY A 67 11.04 2.09 7.58
N GLN A 68 11.65 3.28 7.61
CA GLN A 68 11.26 4.39 8.51
C GLN A 68 9.83 4.87 8.23
N THR A 69 9.44 4.97 6.96
CA THR A 69 8.07 5.34 6.56
C THR A 69 7.05 4.33 7.10
N ILE A 70 7.28 3.04 6.88
CA ILE A 70 6.39 1.96 7.36
C ILE A 70 6.27 1.99 8.89
N ILE A 71 7.38 2.12 9.60
CA ILE A 71 7.40 2.20 11.07
C ILE A 71 6.56 3.39 11.57
N ALA A 72 6.65 4.54 10.92
CA ALA A 72 5.88 5.73 11.30
C ALA A 72 4.36 5.61 11.04
N CYS A 73 3.94 4.70 10.16
CA CYS A 73 2.52 4.44 9.91
C CYS A 73 1.83 3.73 11.07
N GLY A 74 2.59 3.13 11.98
CA GLY A 74 2.06 2.42 13.16
C GLY A 74 1.56 3.32 14.28
N GLU A 75 1.82 4.64 14.24
CA GLU A 75 1.43 5.58 15.28
C GLU A 75 -0.08 5.90 15.24
N ASP A 76 -0.73 5.89 16.41
CA ASP A 76 -2.09 6.38 16.58
C ASP A 76 -2.27 7.06 17.96
N SER A 77 -3.52 7.48 18.27
CA SER A 77 -3.86 8.13 19.54
C SER A 77 -3.71 7.21 20.77
N SER A 78 -3.69 5.89 20.57
CA SER A 78 -3.57 4.89 21.65
C SER A 78 -2.16 4.38 21.86
N GLY A 79 -1.22 4.76 21.00
CA GLY A 79 0.18 4.33 21.06
C GLY A 79 0.78 4.03 19.69
N TRP A 80 1.73 3.11 19.68
CA TRP A 80 2.43 2.71 18.47
C TRP A 80 2.53 1.18 18.37
N THR A 81 2.18 0.66 17.20
CA THR A 81 2.37 -0.75 16.82
C THR A 81 2.86 -0.80 15.37
N LEU A 82 3.60 -1.86 15.00
CA LEU A 82 3.91 -2.05 13.58
C LEU A 82 2.62 -2.29 12.78
N PRO A 83 2.53 -1.77 11.53
CA PRO A 83 1.45 -2.16 10.64
C PRO A 83 1.39 -3.67 10.44
N ASP A 84 0.19 -4.22 10.28
CA ASP A 84 -0.02 -5.66 10.11
C ASP A 84 0.14 -6.09 8.65
N ILE A 85 -0.33 -5.26 7.73
CA ILE A 85 -0.27 -5.46 6.28
C ILE A 85 0.27 -4.20 5.62
N VAL A 86 1.22 -4.36 4.69
CA VAL A 86 1.79 -3.24 3.93
C VAL A 86 1.81 -3.60 2.45
N GLY A 87 1.00 -2.91 1.65
CA GLY A 87 1.05 -2.97 0.19
C GLY A 87 2.07 -1.97 -0.35
N LEU A 88 2.95 -2.46 -1.19
CA LEU A 88 4.01 -1.67 -1.81
C LEU A 88 3.86 -1.69 -3.33
N CYS A 89 3.94 -0.51 -3.95
CA CYS A 89 4.08 -0.34 -5.39
C CYS A 89 5.52 0.07 -5.73
N GLU A 90 5.94 -0.23 -6.97
CA GLU A 90 7.28 0.09 -7.51
C GLU A 90 8.42 -0.63 -6.80
N VAL A 91 8.26 -1.91 -6.51
CA VAL A 91 9.31 -2.79 -6.00
C VAL A 91 9.88 -3.61 -7.16
N GLU A 92 11.20 -3.71 -7.25
CA GLU A 92 11.84 -4.39 -8.38
C GLU A 92 11.74 -5.92 -8.30
N ASN A 93 12.22 -6.53 -7.21
CA ASN A 93 12.40 -7.96 -7.15
C ASN A 93 12.43 -8.53 -5.72
N ASP A 94 12.49 -9.86 -5.63
CA ASP A 94 12.59 -10.61 -4.37
C ASP A 94 13.81 -10.21 -3.52
N SER A 95 14.95 -9.95 -4.15
CA SER A 95 16.18 -9.56 -3.43
C SER A 95 16.00 -8.24 -2.69
N VAL A 96 15.28 -7.30 -3.28
CA VAL A 96 14.94 -6.01 -2.66
C VAL A 96 14.03 -6.21 -1.45
N LEU A 97 13.02 -7.06 -1.57
CA LEU A 97 12.11 -7.37 -0.45
C LEU A 97 12.83 -8.14 0.67
N PHE A 98 13.70 -9.06 0.32
CA PHE A 98 14.53 -9.75 1.29
C PHE A 98 15.42 -8.76 2.06
N ASP A 99 16.09 -7.84 1.37
CA ASP A 99 16.91 -6.81 1.99
C ASP A 99 16.07 -5.86 2.87
N LEU A 100 14.87 -5.47 2.39
CA LEU A 100 13.95 -4.63 3.14
C LEU A 100 13.48 -5.31 4.43
N THR A 101 13.06 -6.58 4.36
CA THR A 101 12.44 -7.27 5.50
C THR A 101 13.45 -7.94 6.43
N ARG A 102 14.62 -8.36 5.92
CA ARG A 102 15.59 -9.14 6.70
C ARG A 102 16.85 -8.36 7.09
N ARG A 103 17.18 -7.25 6.39
CA ARG A 103 18.45 -6.55 6.57
C ARG A 103 18.33 -5.06 6.88
N SER A 104 17.21 -4.43 6.51
CA SER A 104 16.96 -3.00 6.77
C SER A 104 16.53 -2.72 8.22
N LEU A 105 15.99 -1.53 8.48
CA LEU A 105 15.37 -1.16 9.75
C LEU A 105 14.20 -2.11 10.11
N LEU A 106 13.53 -2.72 9.13
CA LEU A 106 12.41 -3.65 9.35
C LEU A 106 12.83 -5.06 9.77
N ARG A 107 14.12 -5.39 9.82
CA ARG A 107 14.60 -6.76 10.13
C ARG A 107 14.06 -7.37 11.42
N LYS A 108 13.67 -6.55 12.40
CA LYS A 108 13.08 -7.01 13.66
C LYS A 108 11.54 -7.11 13.62
N ALA A 109 10.92 -6.56 12.60
CA ALA A 109 9.47 -6.60 12.41
C ALA A 109 8.97 -8.02 12.04
N ARG A 110 9.87 -8.87 11.51
CA ARG A 110 9.57 -10.26 11.10
C ARG A 110 8.47 -10.36 10.05
N TYR A 111 8.35 -9.34 9.18
CA TYR A 111 7.43 -9.44 8.06
C TYR A 111 7.78 -10.60 7.14
N GLU A 112 6.77 -11.32 6.73
CA GLU A 112 6.79 -12.15 5.54
C GLU A 112 6.28 -11.35 4.35
N TYR A 113 6.49 -11.83 3.11
CA TYR A 113 6.06 -11.11 1.92
C TYR A 113 5.69 -12.03 0.77
N VAL A 114 4.88 -11.49 -0.13
CA VAL A 114 4.57 -12.05 -1.45
C VAL A 114 4.60 -10.91 -2.47
N MET A 115 4.95 -11.22 -3.73
CA MET A 115 4.98 -10.22 -4.80
C MET A 115 4.58 -10.83 -6.14
N THR A 116 4.24 -9.99 -7.10
CA THR A 116 4.09 -10.38 -8.50
C THR A 116 5.46 -10.51 -9.19
N ALA A 117 5.46 -11.14 -10.37
CA ALA A 117 6.58 -11.15 -11.30
C ALA A 117 6.02 -10.81 -12.68
N SER A 118 5.85 -9.53 -12.93
CA SER A 118 5.14 -8.99 -14.09
C SER A 118 6.06 -8.75 -15.29
N ASN A 119 5.43 -8.56 -16.44
CA ASN A 119 6.15 -8.19 -17.66
C ASN A 119 6.35 -6.67 -17.80
N ASP A 120 6.24 -5.89 -16.72
CA ASP A 120 6.54 -4.45 -16.78
C ASP A 120 7.94 -4.20 -17.36
N ALA A 121 8.02 -3.26 -18.30
CA ALA A 121 9.26 -3.02 -19.04
C ALA A 121 10.36 -2.41 -18.17
N ARG A 122 10.01 -1.68 -17.10
CA ARG A 122 10.97 -1.12 -16.14
C ARG A 122 11.46 -2.15 -15.13
N GLY A 123 10.68 -3.24 -14.93
CA GLY A 123 10.96 -4.25 -13.92
C GLY A 123 10.43 -3.90 -12.54
N ILE A 124 9.32 -3.14 -12.45
CA ILE A 124 8.65 -2.87 -11.18
C ILE A 124 7.42 -3.73 -11.01
N ASP A 125 7.14 -4.09 -9.78
CA ASP A 125 6.06 -4.94 -9.37
C ASP A 125 5.31 -4.39 -8.15
N VAL A 126 4.30 -5.13 -7.70
CA VAL A 126 3.60 -4.89 -6.45
C VAL A 126 3.92 -6.00 -5.46
N ALA A 127 4.01 -5.65 -4.18
CA ALA A 127 4.36 -6.58 -3.11
C ALA A 127 3.55 -6.33 -1.85
N LEU A 128 3.18 -7.39 -1.16
CA LEU A 128 2.51 -7.33 0.14
C LEU A 128 3.46 -7.85 1.21
N LEU A 129 3.77 -7.01 2.20
CA LEU A 129 4.36 -7.43 3.45
C LEU A 129 3.25 -7.70 4.46
N TYR A 130 3.39 -8.73 5.28
CA TYR A 130 2.42 -9.04 6.32
C TYR A 130 3.09 -9.56 7.59
N SER A 131 2.47 -9.26 8.73
CA SER A 131 2.83 -9.82 10.02
C SER A 131 2.22 -11.22 10.14
N PRO A 132 3.02 -12.30 10.25
CA PRO A 132 2.48 -13.65 10.41
C PRO A 132 1.76 -13.86 11.76
N PHE A 133 1.83 -12.88 12.66
CA PHE A 133 1.15 -12.92 13.96
C PHE A 133 -0.31 -12.47 13.88
N SER A 134 -0.65 -11.60 12.93
CA SER A 134 -2.00 -11.02 12.76
C SER A 134 -2.66 -11.39 11.43
N PHE A 135 -1.88 -11.91 10.47
CA PHE A 135 -2.37 -12.32 9.16
C PHE A 135 -1.72 -13.64 8.72
N ARG A 136 -2.46 -14.71 8.73
CA ARG A 136 -2.00 -16.04 8.29
C ARG A 136 -2.29 -16.23 6.81
N LEU A 137 -1.24 -16.18 5.99
CA LEU A 137 -1.35 -16.39 4.55
C LEU A 137 -1.96 -17.78 4.26
N ILE A 138 -3.01 -17.80 3.44
CA ILE A 138 -3.64 -19.00 2.90
C ILE A 138 -3.18 -19.22 1.45
N LYS A 139 -3.28 -18.18 0.62
CA LYS A 139 -2.96 -18.24 -0.81
C LYS A 139 -2.49 -16.90 -1.35
N ALA A 140 -1.63 -16.93 -2.35
CA ALA A 140 -1.27 -15.77 -3.15
C ALA A 140 -1.32 -16.12 -4.63
N ASP A 141 -2.03 -15.31 -5.41
CA ASP A 141 -2.22 -15.48 -6.84
C ASP A 141 -1.83 -14.21 -7.60
N THR A 142 -1.37 -14.38 -8.81
CA THR A 142 -1.13 -13.28 -9.76
C THR A 142 -2.23 -13.24 -10.80
N ILE A 143 -2.96 -12.13 -10.88
CA ILE A 143 -3.96 -11.89 -11.92
C ILE A 143 -3.26 -11.16 -13.06
N ARG A 144 -3.04 -11.87 -14.15
CA ARG A 144 -2.31 -11.36 -15.32
C ARG A 144 -3.07 -10.23 -16.01
N VAL A 145 -2.38 -9.12 -16.25
CA VAL A 145 -2.85 -8.01 -17.09
C VAL A 145 -2.21 -8.15 -18.47
N ILE A 146 -2.93 -8.78 -19.38
CA ILE A 146 -2.47 -8.92 -20.77
C ILE A 146 -2.63 -7.57 -21.46
N PRO A 147 -1.54 -6.95 -21.98
CA PRO A 147 -1.64 -5.64 -22.60
C PRO A 147 -2.61 -5.61 -23.79
N MET A 148 -3.47 -4.62 -23.82
CA MET A 148 -4.27 -4.32 -25.01
C MET A 148 -3.42 -3.62 -26.08
N LYS A 149 -3.97 -3.43 -27.28
CA LYS A 149 -3.29 -2.71 -28.37
C LYS A 149 -2.78 -1.34 -27.87
N GLU A 150 -1.55 -1.01 -28.21
CA GLU A 150 -0.84 0.24 -27.83
C GLU A 150 -0.50 0.38 -26.34
N MET A 151 -0.95 -0.53 -25.51
CA MET A 151 -0.58 -0.59 -24.11
C MET A 151 0.80 -1.25 -23.96
N ARG A 152 1.71 -0.61 -23.23
CA ARG A 152 2.98 -1.26 -22.86
C ARG A 152 2.72 -2.39 -21.86
N PRO A 153 3.59 -3.42 -21.83
CA PRO A 153 3.58 -4.38 -20.72
C PRO A 153 3.57 -3.65 -19.38
N THR A 154 2.71 -4.10 -18.48
CA THR A 154 2.47 -3.45 -17.19
C THR A 154 2.48 -4.47 -16.05
N ARG A 155 2.27 -3.98 -14.83
CA ARG A 155 2.19 -4.79 -13.62
C ARG A 155 0.92 -5.62 -13.62
N ASP A 156 1.05 -6.82 -13.10
CA ASP A 156 -0.07 -7.68 -12.77
C ASP A 156 -0.69 -7.27 -11.42
N ILE A 157 -1.88 -7.77 -11.15
CA ILE A 157 -2.55 -7.54 -9.86
C ILE A 157 -2.19 -8.71 -8.93
N LEU A 158 -1.75 -8.41 -7.72
CA LEU A 158 -1.54 -9.39 -6.66
C LEU A 158 -2.86 -9.62 -5.91
N HIS A 159 -3.29 -10.86 -5.80
CA HIS A 159 -4.38 -11.28 -4.92
C HIS A 159 -3.83 -12.15 -3.79
N VAL A 160 -4.12 -11.77 -2.56
CA VAL A 160 -3.68 -12.49 -1.36
C VAL A 160 -4.90 -12.82 -0.51
N GLU A 161 -5.04 -14.09 -0.19
CA GLU A 161 -6.04 -14.62 0.74
C GLU A 161 -5.35 -14.95 2.07
N GLY A 162 -5.87 -14.45 3.17
CA GLY A 162 -5.33 -14.73 4.48
C GLY A 162 -6.36 -14.62 5.58
N GLU A 163 -6.12 -15.36 6.66
CA GLU A 163 -6.95 -15.37 7.85
C GLU A 163 -6.40 -14.39 8.88
N ILE A 164 -7.27 -13.59 9.46
CA ILE A 164 -6.96 -12.66 10.54
C ILE A 164 -7.35 -13.26 11.92
N GLU A 165 -7.00 -12.57 13.01
CA GLU A 165 -7.19 -13.07 14.38
C GLU A 165 -8.64 -13.45 14.74
N SER A 166 -9.64 -12.84 14.09
CA SER A 166 -11.06 -13.21 14.29
C SER A 166 -11.44 -14.57 13.69
N GLY A 167 -10.57 -15.16 12.87
CA GLY A 167 -10.89 -16.32 12.04
C GLY A 167 -11.56 -15.97 10.71
N ASP A 168 -11.79 -14.68 10.44
CA ASP A 168 -12.30 -14.23 9.15
C ASP A 168 -11.22 -14.29 8.07
N THR A 169 -11.63 -14.59 6.85
CA THR A 169 -10.76 -14.51 5.67
C THR A 169 -10.86 -13.13 5.04
N LEU A 170 -9.71 -12.50 4.85
CA LEU A 170 -9.56 -11.23 4.13
C LEU A 170 -8.91 -11.50 2.77
N HIS A 171 -9.53 -11.00 1.70
CA HIS A 171 -8.97 -11.02 0.35
C HIS A 171 -8.40 -9.64 0.01
N VAL A 172 -7.10 -9.57 -0.14
CA VAL A 172 -6.37 -8.33 -0.44
C VAL A 172 -5.96 -8.34 -1.91
N PHE A 173 -6.41 -7.32 -2.65
CA PHE A 173 -5.95 -7.06 -4.01
C PHE A 173 -5.03 -5.84 -3.99
N LEU A 174 -3.84 -5.98 -4.55
CA LEU A 174 -2.87 -4.91 -4.68
C LEU A 174 -2.54 -4.70 -6.16
N LEU A 175 -2.66 -3.47 -6.61
CA LEU A 175 -2.42 -3.10 -8.01
C LEU A 175 -1.60 -1.82 -8.14
N HIS A 176 -0.92 -1.69 -9.29
CA HIS A 176 -0.33 -0.44 -9.73
C HIS A 176 -0.70 -0.22 -11.20
N ALA A 177 -1.70 0.60 -11.42
CA ALA A 177 -2.25 0.86 -12.75
C ALA A 177 -1.29 1.68 -13.63
N PRO A 178 -1.44 1.66 -14.96
CA PRO A 178 -0.63 2.47 -15.87
C PRO A 178 -0.70 3.97 -15.56
N SER A 179 0.46 4.63 -15.60
CA SER A 179 0.57 6.06 -15.33
C SER A 179 -0.19 6.91 -16.36
N ARG A 180 -0.41 8.18 -16.02
CA ARG A 180 -1.07 9.16 -16.89
C ARG A 180 -0.13 9.69 -18.00
N MET A 181 0.95 8.98 -18.30
CA MET A 181 1.92 9.35 -19.34
C MET A 181 1.26 9.41 -20.70
N GLY A 182 1.57 10.46 -21.48
CA GLY A 182 0.94 10.74 -22.77
C GLY A 182 -0.38 11.50 -22.65
N GLY A 183 -0.80 11.82 -21.42
CA GLY A 183 -2.04 12.53 -21.11
C GLY A 183 -3.14 11.59 -20.62
N GLU A 184 -4.07 12.17 -19.87
CA GLU A 184 -5.13 11.42 -19.21
C GLU A 184 -6.03 10.69 -20.20
N VAL A 185 -6.48 11.37 -21.27
CA VAL A 185 -7.38 10.81 -22.28
C VAL A 185 -6.75 9.63 -23.02
N TYR A 186 -5.46 9.73 -23.36
CA TYR A 186 -4.72 8.66 -24.03
C TYR A 186 -4.54 7.43 -23.14
N SER A 187 -4.19 7.64 -21.88
CA SER A 187 -3.84 6.56 -20.94
C SER A 187 -5.04 5.97 -20.19
N ARG A 188 -6.20 6.63 -20.18
CA ARG A 188 -7.44 6.19 -19.51
C ARG A 188 -7.86 4.77 -19.90
N PRO A 189 -7.89 4.38 -21.19
CA PRO A 189 -8.28 3.02 -21.56
C PRO A 189 -7.41 1.93 -20.92
N PHE A 190 -6.13 2.21 -20.68
CA PHE A 190 -5.21 1.26 -20.07
C PHE A 190 -5.51 1.04 -18.57
N ARG A 191 -5.88 2.11 -17.85
CA ARG A 191 -6.32 2.02 -16.45
C ARG A 191 -7.68 1.34 -16.35
N MET A 192 -8.62 1.65 -17.26
CA MET A 192 -9.90 0.95 -17.37
C MET A 192 -9.69 -0.56 -17.54
N HIS A 193 -8.77 -0.97 -18.44
CA HIS A 193 -8.47 -2.38 -18.68
C HIS A 193 -7.97 -3.11 -17.42
N VAL A 194 -7.11 -2.46 -16.62
CA VAL A 194 -6.66 -3.02 -15.32
C VAL A 194 -7.84 -3.19 -14.36
N MET A 195 -8.74 -2.19 -14.30
CA MET A 195 -9.94 -2.27 -13.45
C MET A 195 -10.91 -3.34 -13.92
N GLU A 196 -11.12 -3.53 -15.21
CA GLU A 196 -11.92 -4.64 -15.76
C GLU A 196 -11.35 -6.00 -15.36
N ARG A 197 -10.01 -6.13 -15.37
CA ARG A 197 -9.34 -7.35 -14.91
C ARG A 197 -9.54 -7.60 -13.42
N LEU A 198 -9.44 -6.55 -12.59
CA LEU A 198 -9.74 -6.62 -11.16
C LEU A 198 -11.20 -7.04 -10.93
N CYS A 199 -12.16 -6.37 -11.56
CA CYS A 199 -13.58 -6.64 -11.42
C CYS A 199 -13.94 -8.08 -11.83
N SER A 200 -13.36 -8.57 -12.93
CA SER A 200 -13.52 -9.96 -13.37
C SER A 200 -12.98 -10.97 -12.34
N ALA A 201 -11.86 -10.65 -11.67
CA ALA A 201 -11.33 -11.51 -10.62
C ALA A 201 -12.22 -11.49 -9.35
N ILE A 202 -12.80 -10.34 -9.01
CA ILE A 202 -13.77 -10.20 -7.91
C ILE A 202 -15.02 -11.01 -8.19
N ASP A 203 -15.55 -11.00 -9.42
CA ASP A 203 -16.70 -11.84 -9.80
C ASP A 203 -16.40 -13.33 -9.66
N SER A 204 -15.21 -13.74 -10.11
CA SER A 204 -14.77 -15.13 -9.96
C SER A 204 -14.68 -15.52 -8.48
N LEU A 205 -14.18 -14.62 -7.64
CA LEU A 205 -14.08 -14.83 -6.19
C LEU A 205 -15.48 -14.93 -5.55
N ARG A 206 -16.41 -14.04 -5.89
CA ARG A 206 -17.79 -14.05 -5.40
C ARG A 206 -18.57 -15.29 -5.83
N SER A 207 -18.17 -15.91 -6.93
CA SER A 207 -18.75 -17.19 -7.36
C SER A 207 -18.27 -18.37 -6.50
N ALA A 208 -17.08 -18.23 -5.87
CA ALA A 208 -16.49 -19.28 -5.03
C ALA A 208 -16.74 -19.07 -3.53
N TYR A 209 -16.91 -17.83 -3.07
CA TYR A 209 -17.06 -17.46 -1.66
C TYR A 209 -18.35 -16.68 -1.44
N THR A 210 -19.09 -17.01 -0.38
CA THR A 210 -20.27 -16.24 0.03
C THR A 210 -19.82 -14.98 0.75
N ASP A 211 -20.15 -13.82 0.19
CA ASP A 211 -19.90 -12.48 0.77
C ASP A 211 -18.44 -12.25 1.24
N PRO A 212 -17.44 -12.41 0.35
CA PRO A 212 -16.04 -12.28 0.75
C PRO A 212 -15.71 -10.86 1.22
N LYS A 213 -14.86 -10.75 2.26
CA LYS A 213 -14.32 -9.47 2.73
C LYS A 213 -13.17 -9.04 1.81
N LEU A 214 -13.39 -7.96 1.05
CA LEU A 214 -12.45 -7.47 0.05
C LEU A 214 -11.78 -6.19 0.51
N LEU A 215 -10.45 -6.15 0.39
CA LEU A 215 -9.62 -4.96 0.49
C LEU A 215 -8.88 -4.80 -0.83
N VAL A 216 -9.06 -3.67 -1.51
CA VAL A 216 -8.34 -3.32 -2.74
C VAL A 216 -7.53 -2.07 -2.48
N MET A 217 -6.24 -2.11 -2.75
CA MET A 217 -5.35 -0.96 -2.53
C MET A 217 -4.25 -0.87 -3.58
N GLY A 218 -3.61 0.28 -3.68
CA GLY A 218 -2.48 0.51 -4.57
C GLY A 218 -2.46 1.90 -5.19
N ASP A 219 -1.52 2.09 -6.10
CA ASP A 219 -1.45 3.27 -6.96
C ASP A 219 -2.32 3.06 -8.21
N PHE A 220 -3.50 3.62 -8.19
CA PHE A 220 -4.46 3.54 -9.30
C PHE A 220 -4.10 4.49 -10.46
N ASN A 221 -3.16 5.43 -10.23
CA ASN A 221 -2.86 6.51 -11.17
C ASN A 221 -4.12 7.28 -11.63
N ASP A 222 -5.18 7.20 -10.84
CA ASP A 222 -6.48 7.82 -11.08
C ASP A 222 -7.10 8.38 -9.79
N TYR A 223 -7.96 9.36 -9.96
CA TYR A 223 -8.68 10.03 -8.87
C TYR A 223 -9.99 9.28 -8.54
N ALA A 224 -10.52 9.53 -7.34
CA ALA A 224 -11.75 8.88 -6.86
C ALA A 224 -12.98 9.07 -7.76
N ASP A 225 -13.03 10.13 -8.56
CA ASP A 225 -14.09 10.45 -9.53
C ASP A 225 -13.81 9.95 -10.96
N SER A 226 -12.66 9.30 -11.18
CA SER A 226 -12.29 8.78 -12.52
C SER A 226 -13.14 7.58 -12.92
N PRO A 227 -13.36 7.37 -14.24
CA PRO A 227 -14.18 6.26 -14.74
C PRO A 227 -13.74 4.86 -14.25
N SER A 228 -12.42 4.65 -14.08
CA SER A 228 -11.88 3.40 -13.54
C SER A 228 -12.37 3.13 -12.11
N LEU A 229 -12.42 4.16 -11.26
CA LEU A 229 -12.93 4.04 -9.89
C LEU A 229 -14.46 3.89 -9.87
N GLN A 230 -15.19 4.57 -10.79
CA GLN A 230 -16.64 4.40 -10.93
C GLN A 230 -16.99 2.94 -11.23
N LEU A 231 -16.23 2.27 -12.12
CA LEU A 231 -16.41 0.84 -12.38
C LEU A 231 -16.24 0.01 -11.09
N ALA A 232 -15.23 0.29 -10.26
CA ALA A 232 -15.05 -0.40 -8.98
C ALA A 232 -16.25 -0.20 -8.03
N TYR A 233 -16.84 1.00 -8.03
CA TYR A 233 -18.04 1.29 -7.21
C TYR A 233 -19.27 0.53 -7.68
N GLU A 234 -19.45 0.36 -8.99
CA GLU A 234 -20.51 -0.48 -9.58
C GLU A 234 -20.38 -1.94 -9.14
N TYR A 235 -19.15 -2.39 -8.86
CA TYR A 235 -18.86 -3.70 -8.27
C TYR A 235 -19.00 -3.74 -6.74
N GLY A 236 -19.60 -2.73 -6.13
CA GLY A 236 -19.89 -2.69 -4.69
C GLY A 236 -18.67 -2.46 -3.80
N LEU A 237 -17.60 -1.88 -4.35
CA LEU A 237 -16.48 -1.41 -3.56
C LEU A 237 -16.72 0.02 -3.09
N ILE A 238 -16.30 0.34 -1.87
CA ILE A 238 -16.42 1.66 -1.25
C ILE A 238 -15.02 2.22 -1.10
N ASN A 239 -14.75 3.37 -1.72
CA ASN A 239 -13.50 4.08 -1.57
C ASN A 239 -13.46 4.82 -0.23
N ILE A 240 -12.64 4.34 0.70
CA ILE A 240 -12.50 4.91 2.04
C ILE A 240 -11.38 5.95 2.12
N SER A 241 -10.53 6.03 1.11
CA SER A 241 -9.45 7.02 1.01
C SER A 241 -9.86 8.29 0.26
N ALA A 242 -11.07 8.33 -0.33
CA ALA A 242 -11.55 9.50 -1.05
C ALA A 242 -11.67 10.73 -0.13
N GLY A 243 -11.02 11.83 -0.50
CA GLY A 243 -11.06 13.09 0.26
C GLY A 243 -10.26 13.09 1.55
N VAL A 244 -9.44 12.08 1.80
CA VAL A 244 -8.58 12.00 2.99
C VAL A 244 -7.40 12.97 2.86
N HIS A 245 -7.06 13.64 3.96
CA HIS A 245 -5.95 14.60 4.04
C HIS A 245 -4.97 14.21 5.15
N GLY A 246 -3.74 14.74 5.03
CA GLY A 246 -2.75 14.68 6.10
C GLY A 246 -3.01 15.73 7.20
N ARG A 247 -2.22 15.67 8.25
CA ARG A 247 -2.29 16.59 9.41
C ARG A 247 -1.29 17.75 9.30
N ASN A 248 -0.26 17.61 8.46
CA ASN A 248 0.85 18.55 8.32
C ASN A 248 0.87 19.27 6.96
N GLY A 249 -0.27 19.34 6.28
CA GLY A 249 -0.47 20.13 5.07
C GLY A 249 -0.59 19.33 3.77
N ALA A 250 -0.48 18.01 3.80
CA ALA A 250 -0.77 17.18 2.63
C ALA A 250 -2.28 17.15 2.36
N LYS A 251 -2.68 17.43 1.11
CA LYS A 251 -4.08 17.39 0.66
C LYS A 251 -4.37 16.21 -0.27
N GLY A 252 -3.40 15.32 -0.45
CA GLY A 252 -3.44 14.14 -1.27
C GLY A 252 -2.16 13.33 -1.06
N THR A 253 -2.05 12.18 -1.70
CA THR A 253 -0.89 11.29 -1.57
C THR A 253 0.27 11.69 -2.48
N TYR A 254 0.00 12.43 -3.54
CA TYR A 254 0.96 12.83 -4.57
C TYR A 254 0.85 14.33 -4.87
N ARG A 255 1.97 15.00 -5.20
CA ARG A 255 1.95 16.41 -5.58
C ARG A 255 2.69 16.63 -6.89
N TYR A 256 1.99 17.24 -7.85
CA TYR A 256 2.53 17.53 -9.16
C TYR A 256 2.24 19.01 -9.56
N HIS A 257 3.29 19.73 -9.95
CA HIS A 257 3.19 21.16 -10.34
C HIS A 257 2.46 22.04 -9.31
N GLY A 258 2.64 21.75 -8.03
CA GLY A 258 2.01 22.50 -6.94
C GLY A 258 0.62 22.02 -6.55
N GLU A 259 0.00 21.17 -7.35
CA GLU A 259 -1.33 20.63 -7.09
C GLU A 259 -1.24 19.26 -6.39
N TRP A 260 -2.04 19.08 -5.35
CA TRP A 260 -2.19 17.81 -4.68
C TRP A 260 -3.21 16.93 -5.39
N GLY A 261 -2.90 15.65 -5.49
CA GLY A 261 -3.80 14.61 -5.97
C GLY A 261 -3.67 13.34 -5.15
N SER A 262 -4.73 12.54 -5.08
CA SER A 262 -4.71 11.21 -4.47
C SER A 262 -4.81 10.19 -5.59
N LEU A 263 -3.66 9.64 -6.00
CA LEU A 263 -3.54 8.59 -7.02
C LEU A 263 -3.58 7.20 -6.37
N ASP A 264 -3.17 7.15 -5.11
CA ASP A 264 -3.22 5.97 -4.27
C ASP A 264 -4.61 5.88 -3.64
N GLN A 265 -5.19 4.68 -3.65
CA GLN A 265 -6.55 4.45 -3.19
C GLN A 265 -6.63 3.19 -2.32
N ILE A 266 -7.57 3.22 -1.37
CA ILE A 266 -7.98 2.03 -0.61
C ILE A 266 -9.50 1.90 -0.71
N LEU A 267 -9.96 0.75 -1.22
CA LEU A 267 -11.36 0.42 -1.34
C LEU A 267 -11.66 -0.84 -0.53
N VAL A 268 -12.87 -0.92 0.02
CA VAL A 268 -13.32 -2.08 0.78
C VAL A 268 -14.70 -2.55 0.32
N SER A 269 -15.01 -3.82 0.52
CA SER A 269 -16.36 -4.34 0.32
C SER A 269 -17.33 -3.78 1.38
N VAL A 270 -18.63 -3.80 1.08
CA VAL A 270 -19.68 -3.29 1.96
C VAL A 270 -19.62 -3.93 3.36
N ASN A 271 -19.42 -5.25 3.43
CA ASN A 271 -19.34 -6.00 4.69
C ASN A 271 -18.07 -5.68 5.50
N LEU A 272 -16.98 -5.21 4.86
CA LEU A 272 -15.77 -4.78 5.55
C LEU A 272 -15.85 -3.31 6.02
N ARG A 273 -16.76 -2.51 5.43
CA ARG A 273 -16.88 -1.06 5.73
C ARG A 273 -17.16 -0.77 7.20
N SER A 274 -17.94 -1.62 7.89
CA SER A 274 -18.27 -1.45 9.30
C SER A 274 -17.07 -1.58 10.25
N TRP A 275 -15.99 -2.22 9.81
CA TRP A 275 -14.76 -2.39 10.58
C TRP A 275 -13.80 -1.20 10.44
N VAL A 276 -14.03 -0.34 9.45
CA VAL A 276 -13.17 0.83 9.21
C VAL A 276 -13.37 1.87 10.30
N THR A 277 -12.32 2.12 11.07
CA THR A 277 -12.32 3.13 12.16
C THR A 277 -11.55 4.40 11.79
N ASP A 278 -10.51 4.28 10.95
CA ASP A 278 -9.69 5.41 10.50
C ASP A 278 -9.10 5.13 9.10
N CYS A 279 -9.05 6.17 8.27
CA CYS A 279 -8.26 6.17 7.05
C CYS A 279 -7.62 7.56 6.90
N ARG A 280 -6.28 7.61 6.75
CA ARG A 280 -5.55 8.88 6.70
C ARG A 280 -4.33 8.80 5.80
N ILE A 281 -3.86 9.96 5.34
CA ILE A 281 -2.52 10.12 4.79
C ILE A 281 -1.55 10.31 5.97
N ASN A 282 -0.47 9.53 6.00
CA ASN A 282 0.62 9.80 6.92
C ASN A 282 1.57 10.81 6.28
N ASP A 283 1.45 12.04 6.70
CA ASP A 283 2.29 13.16 6.29
C ASP A 283 3.20 13.64 7.43
N ALA A 284 3.80 12.70 8.17
CA ALA A 284 4.78 13.02 9.21
C ALA A 284 5.82 14.01 8.67
N LEU A 285 6.23 14.99 9.47
CA LEU A 285 7.06 16.12 9.03
C LEU A 285 8.34 15.70 8.28
N PHE A 286 8.93 14.57 8.66
CA PHE A 286 10.14 14.07 7.98
C PHE A 286 9.88 13.52 6.57
N LEU A 287 8.60 13.16 6.24
CA LEU A 287 8.18 12.74 4.91
C LEU A 287 7.93 13.91 3.97
N LEU A 288 7.93 15.14 4.49
CA LEU A 288 7.66 16.36 3.76
C LEU A 288 8.93 17.21 3.59
N GLU A 289 8.93 18.02 2.58
CA GLU A 289 9.87 19.12 2.38
C GLU A 289 9.11 20.36 1.90
N GLU A 290 9.70 21.54 2.07
CA GLU A 290 9.16 22.79 1.54
C GLU A 290 9.13 22.76 0.02
N ASP A 291 8.01 23.17 -0.58
CA ASP A 291 7.93 23.41 -2.02
C ASP A 291 8.25 24.88 -2.34
N THR A 292 9.52 25.15 -2.52
CA THR A 292 10.03 26.51 -2.78
C THR A 292 9.53 27.11 -4.09
N LYS A 293 9.03 26.27 -5.04
CA LYS A 293 8.54 26.72 -6.34
C LYS A 293 7.07 27.10 -6.30
N TYR A 294 6.24 26.32 -5.61
CA TYR A 294 4.78 26.48 -5.62
C TYR A 294 4.21 26.82 -4.24
N GLY A 295 5.06 26.92 -3.22
CA GLY A 295 4.69 27.20 -1.84
C GLY A 295 4.10 25.98 -1.12
N GLY A 296 4.07 26.04 0.21
CA GLY A 296 3.60 24.97 1.07
C GLY A 296 4.57 23.77 1.13
N VAL A 297 4.03 22.58 1.33
CA VAL A 297 4.82 21.34 1.51
C VAL A 297 4.55 20.36 0.37
N LYS A 298 5.52 19.48 0.11
CA LYS A 298 5.42 18.37 -0.85
C LYS A 298 6.07 17.12 -0.27
N PRO A 299 5.77 15.92 -0.80
CA PRO A 299 6.50 14.71 -0.41
C PRO A 299 8.00 14.90 -0.65
N ARG A 300 8.80 14.48 0.33
CA ARG A 300 10.26 14.48 0.23
C ARG A 300 10.70 13.26 -0.57
N ARG A 301 10.70 13.42 -1.89
CA ARG A 301 11.04 12.38 -2.85
C ARG A 301 12.53 12.04 -2.87
N ASN A 302 12.85 10.85 -3.39
CA ASN A 302 14.23 10.35 -3.42
C ASN A 302 15.12 11.15 -4.39
N TYR A 303 14.56 11.60 -5.52
CA TYR A 303 15.26 12.45 -6.49
C TYR A 303 14.42 13.66 -6.87
N ASN A 304 15.07 14.82 -6.96
CA ASN A 304 14.54 16.03 -7.59
C ASN A 304 15.15 16.16 -8.99
N GLY A 305 14.48 15.64 -10.03
CA GLY A 305 15.07 15.42 -11.35
C GLY A 305 16.22 14.42 -11.26
N MET A 306 17.44 14.84 -11.65
CA MET A 306 18.65 14.01 -11.56
C MET A 306 19.40 14.17 -10.22
N ARG A 307 19.00 15.13 -9.40
CA ARG A 307 19.67 15.40 -8.12
C ARG A 307 19.15 14.45 -7.03
N PHE A 308 20.06 13.68 -6.44
CA PHE A 308 19.74 12.84 -5.29
C PHE A 308 19.35 13.69 -4.08
N ASN A 309 18.17 13.45 -3.54
CA ASN A 309 17.59 14.20 -2.41
C ASN A 309 17.58 13.40 -1.10
N ASN A 310 17.91 12.10 -1.19
CA ASN A 310 17.87 11.19 -0.04
C ASN A 310 16.52 11.26 0.72
N GLY A 311 15.45 11.34 -0.04
CA GLY A 311 14.09 11.38 0.49
C GLY A 311 13.48 9.99 0.68
N PHE A 312 12.18 9.96 0.82
CA PHE A 312 11.38 8.76 1.14
C PHE A 312 10.65 8.22 -0.09
N SER A 313 9.68 8.95 -0.56
CA SER A 313 8.94 8.69 -1.80
C SER A 313 8.31 10.00 -2.31
N ASP A 314 7.94 10.05 -3.58
CA ASP A 314 7.10 11.10 -4.14
C ASP A 314 5.60 10.89 -3.86
N HIS A 315 5.26 9.74 -3.24
CA HIS A 315 3.95 9.45 -2.68
C HIS A 315 4.01 9.42 -1.13
N LEU A 316 2.91 9.80 -0.50
CA LEU A 316 2.70 9.68 0.94
C LEU A 316 1.84 8.44 1.22
N PRO A 317 2.14 7.65 2.27
CA PRO A 317 1.40 6.44 2.55
C PRO A 317 -0.03 6.72 3.02
N LEU A 318 -0.96 5.88 2.56
CA LEU A 318 -2.29 5.74 3.14
C LEU A 318 -2.24 4.74 4.30
N VAL A 319 -2.90 5.08 5.39
CA VAL A 319 -3.02 4.22 6.58
C VAL A 319 -4.48 3.97 6.86
N LEU A 320 -4.89 2.71 6.77
CA LEU A 320 -6.22 2.22 7.13
C LEU A 320 -6.17 1.50 8.47
N ARG A 321 -7.18 1.70 9.31
CA ARG A 321 -7.39 0.92 10.52
C ARG A 321 -8.74 0.24 10.51
N LEU A 322 -8.70 -1.05 10.76
CA LEU A 322 -9.87 -1.89 10.99
C LEU A 322 -9.94 -2.27 12.47
N GLN A 323 -11.17 -2.41 12.97
CA GLN A 323 -11.46 -2.90 14.31
C GLN A 323 -12.64 -3.87 14.22
N TYR A 324 -12.51 -5.07 14.76
CA TYR A 324 -13.46 -6.18 14.62
C TYR A 324 -13.54 -7.02 15.90
#